data_74684618f6d6cf585406ced769fbacaf
#
_entry.id   74684618f6d6cf585406ced769fbacaf
#
_cell.length_a   1.000
_cell.length_b   1.000
_cell.length_c   1.000
_cell.angle_alpha   90.00
_cell.angle_beta   90.00
_cell.angle_gamma   90.00
#
_symmetry.space_group_name_H-M   'P 1'
#
loop_
_entity.id
_entity.type
_entity.pdbx_description
1 polymer ?
#
loop_
_entity_poly.entity_id
_entity_poly.type
_entity_poly.pdbx_seq_one_letter_code
_entity_poly.pdbx_strand_id
1 'polypeptide(L)'
;MKKMIARVLCMVLTLGCFAGVASAKGDKVTLYVYNWGQYIAEGDDDSIDVIAAFEEAYPNIKVKYSTYDSNESMYAKLSGGGITVDVIIPSDYMIGRMRQEGMLQELNYDNIPNAQYIDPSFRGMAYDPEDKYSVPYTWGTVGIIYNTKYVDEADVTGWELLWNEKYADKILMFDNSRDAFGIAEYLLGYDVNTTDEAELKACADKLAEQKPVVQQYVMDQIFDAMENEEAWIAPYYAGDYLTMVEENEDLAFYRPAHQGYNVFIDAMCIPTCAQEKEAAELFINFMCSPEISAANLDFIGYSVPASESKQYMDEEVVNDPVAYPDAEELRNASSFDYLPEDVSRKMESLFMAVRNG
;
A
#
# COMPACT_ATOMS: atom_id res chain seq x y z
N MET A 1 -27.82 -1.16 -8.36
CA MET A 1 -28.94 -0.97 -7.40
C MET A 1 -28.33 -0.74 -6.04
N LYS A 2 -28.19 0.53 -5.65
CA LYS A 2 -27.64 0.93 -4.34
C LYS A 2 -28.51 0.31 -3.23
N LYS A 3 -28.04 -0.73 -2.60
CA LYS A 3 -28.58 -1.16 -1.31
C LYS A 3 -27.88 -0.32 -0.23
N MET A 4 -28.42 0.87 0.01
CA MET A 4 -28.20 1.58 1.25
C MET A 4 -28.66 0.67 2.41
N ILE A 5 -27.74 -0.01 3.03
CA ILE A 5 -27.93 -0.54 4.37
C ILE A 5 -27.24 0.46 5.29
N ALA A 6 -28.00 1.51 5.65
CA ALA A 6 -27.64 2.37 6.77
C ALA A 6 -27.64 1.50 8.04
N ARG A 7 -26.55 0.87 8.36
CA ARG A 7 -26.26 0.43 9.71
C ARG A 7 -25.72 1.64 10.47
N VAL A 8 -26.65 2.36 11.14
CA VAL A 8 -26.29 3.23 12.24
C VAL A 8 -25.56 2.34 13.25
N LEU A 9 -24.25 2.28 13.12
CA LEU A 9 -23.39 1.74 14.16
C LEU A 9 -23.48 2.73 15.33
N CYS A 10 -24.46 2.53 16.21
CA CYS A 10 -24.38 3.06 17.57
C CYS A 10 -23.13 2.38 18.16
N MET A 11 -21.97 3.03 17.95
CA MET A 11 -20.74 2.72 18.64
C MET A 11 -20.97 3.06 20.11
N VAL A 12 -21.61 2.14 20.84
CA VAL A 12 -21.42 2.08 22.27
C VAL A 12 -19.99 1.62 22.41
N LEU A 13 -19.09 2.61 22.50
CA LEU A 13 -17.75 2.43 23.04
C LEU A 13 -17.93 1.77 24.40
N THR A 14 -18.00 0.44 24.44
CA THR A 14 -17.71 -0.30 25.65
C THR A 14 -16.23 0.00 25.92
N LEU A 15 -16.02 1.00 26.79
CA LEU A 15 -14.74 1.25 27.47
C LEU A 15 -14.36 -0.04 28.25
N GLY A 16 -14.03 -1.08 27.51
CA GLY A 16 -13.50 -2.33 28.02
C GLY A 16 -11.98 -2.25 27.97
N CYS A 17 -11.37 -1.91 29.13
CA CYS A 17 -9.94 -2.04 29.39
C CYS A 17 -8.96 -1.02 28.81
N PHE A 18 -9.30 0.27 28.77
CA PHE A 18 -8.29 1.32 28.90
C PHE A 18 -8.04 1.69 30.37
N ALA A 19 -7.85 0.67 31.22
CA ALA A 19 -7.47 0.90 32.60
C ALA A 19 -5.95 0.98 32.67
N GLY A 20 -5.41 2.21 32.60
CA GLY A 20 -4.05 2.35 33.06
C GLY A 20 -3.17 3.43 32.46
N VAL A 21 -3.71 4.45 31.78
CA VAL A 21 -2.94 5.71 31.68
C VAL A 21 -3.74 6.79 32.37
N ALA A 22 -3.31 7.10 33.59
CA ALA A 22 -3.83 8.22 34.34
C ALA A 22 -3.76 9.47 33.45
N SER A 23 -4.91 10.15 33.31
CA SER A 23 -5.00 11.50 32.77
C SER A 23 -4.11 12.45 33.60
N ALA A 24 -2.81 12.39 33.36
CA ALA A 24 -1.94 13.51 33.63
C ALA A 24 -2.36 14.57 32.61
N LYS A 25 -2.55 15.82 33.08
CA LYS A 25 -2.59 16.99 32.22
C LYS A 25 -1.24 17.07 31.50
N GLY A 26 -1.09 16.25 30.43
CA GLY A 26 0.06 16.30 29.57
C GLY A 26 0.00 17.54 28.70
N ASP A 27 1.15 18.07 28.35
CA ASP A 27 1.27 19.12 27.34
C ASP A 27 0.62 18.66 26.03
N LYS A 28 0.06 19.61 25.27
CA LYS A 28 -0.52 19.29 23.95
C LYS A 28 0.60 18.85 23.02
N VAL A 29 0.45 17.67 22.46
CA VAL A 29 1.36 17.06 21.50
C VAL A 29 0.81 17.21 20.10
N THR A 30 1.67 17.50 19.12
CA THR A 30 1.34 17.44 17.71
C THR A 30 2.05 16.26 17.09
N LEU A 31 1.29 15.27 16.62
CA LEU A 31 1.77 14.07 15.94
C LEU A 31 1.74 14.29 14.43
N TYR A 32 2.85 14.09 13.75
CA TYR A 32 2.95 14.19 12.30
C TYR A 32 2.93 12.81 11.66
N VAL A 33 1.85 12.51 10.93
CA VAL A 33 1.66 11.25 10.19
C VAL A 33 1.85 11.52 8.70
N TYR A 34 2.68 10.73 8.04
CA TYR A 34 3.00 10.83 6.62
C TYR A 34 2.74 9.50 5.95
N ASN A 35 1.72 9.44 5.10
CA ASN A 35 1.16 8.23 4.53
C ASN A 35 1.01 8.36 3.00
N TRP A 36 0.53 7.33 2.34
CA TRP A 36 0.12 7.37 0.94
C TRP A 36 -1.13 8.22 0.75
N GLY A 37 -1.40 8.66 -0.48
CA GLY A 37 -2.70 9.20 -0.87
C GLY A 37 -3.79 8.13 -0.75
N GLN A 38 -5.01 8.53 -0.45
CA GLN A 38 -6.19 7.66 -0.33
C GLN A 38 -5.99 6.37 0.51
N TYR A 39 -5.20 6.45 1.57
CA TYR A 39 -4.73 5.28 2.33
C TYR A 39 -5.12 5.31 3.80
N ILE A 40 -6.12 6.13 4.15
CA ILE A 40 -6.78 6.20 5.46
C ILE A 40 -8.21 6.73 5.27
N ALA A 41 -9.15 6.23 6.04
CA ALA A 41 -10.53 6.73 6.04
C ALA A 41 -10.61 8.09 6.75
N GLU A 42 -11.07 9.11 6.05
CA GLU A 42 -11.16 10.50 6.51
C GLU A 42 -12.60 11.01 6.74
N GLY A 43 -13.56 10.09 6.83
CA GLY A 43 -14.97 10.40 7.11
C GLY A 43 -15.81 10.69 5.87
N ASP A 44 -15.32 10.35 4.68
CA ASP A 44 -16.08 10.43 3.44
C ASP A 44 -17.03 9.24 3.31
N ASP A 45 -18.15 9.42 2.60
CA ASP A 45 -19.15 8.39 2.27
C ASP A 45 -19.64 7.53 3.46
N ASP A 46 -19.88 8.17 4.62
CA ASP A 46 -20.28 7.52 5.88
C ASP A 46 -19.18 6.62 6.50
N SER A 47 -17.93 6.73 6.04
CA SER A 47 -16.78 6.03 6.62
C SER A 47 -16.39 6.61 7.99
N ILE A 48 -15.51 5.89 8.70
CA ILE A 48 -14.89 6.44 9.91
C ILE A 48 -13.91 7.57 9.55
N ASP A 49 -13.93 8.67 10.30
CA ASP A 49 -12.78 9.59 10.34
C ASP A 49 -11.78 9.05 11.39
N VAL A 50 -10.79 8.33 10.92
CA VAL A 50 -9.77 7.67 11.76
C VAL A 50 -8.98 8.69 12.58
N ILE A 51 -8.65 9.84 11.99
CA ILE A 51 -7.90 10.89 12.67
C ILE A 51 -8.75 11.52 13.79
N ALA A 52 -10.01 11.85 13.50
CA ALA A 52 -10.91 12.38 14.50
C ALA A 52 -11.17 11.37 15.63
N ALA A 53 -11.36 10.09 15.31
CA ALA A 53 -11.55 9.03 16.30
C ALA A 53 -10.32 8.84 17.19
N PHE A 54 -9.11 8.91 16.62
CA PHE A 54 -7.87 8.90 17.40
C PHE A 54 -7.77 10.11 18.34
N GLU A 55 -8.07 11.31 17.86
CA GLU A 55 -8.02 12.54 18.66
C GLU A 55 -9.09 12.57 19.77
N GLU A 56 -10.23 11.91 19.55
CA GLU A 56 -11.25 11.72 20.60
C GLU A 56 -10.74 10.76 21.69
N ALA A 57 -10.09 9.67 21.30
CA ALA A 57 -9.49 8.70 22.22
C ALA A 57 -8.30 9.30 23.01
N TYR A 58 -7.53 10.20 22.36
CA TYR A 58 -6.34 10.83 22.93
C TYR A 58 -6.40 12.36 22.84
N PRO A 59 -7.21 13.04 23.63
CA PRO A 59 -7.53 14.47 23.44
C PRO A 59 -6.35 15.44 23.64
N ASN A 60 -5.23 14.94 24.16
CA ASN A 60 -3.98 15.71 24.28
C ASN A 60 -3.11 15.67 23.02
N ILE A 61 -3.43 14.77 22.07
CA ILE A 61 -2.66 14.60 20.83
C ILE A 61 -3.47 15.19 19.67
N LYS A 62 -2.82 16.03 18.87
CA LYS A 62 -3.38 16.57 17.64
C LYS A 62 -2.60 16.03 16.46
N VAL A 63 -3.28 15.38 15.51
CA VAL A 63 -2.65 14.81 14.33
C VAL A 63 -2.53 15.85 13.22
N LYS A 64 -1.38 15.88 12.57
CA LYS A 64 -1.16 16.53 11.28
C LYS A 64 -0.84 15.45 10.25
N TYR A 65 -1.84 15.17 9.44
CA TYR A 65 -1.76 14.20 8.38
C TYR A 65 -1.26 14.84 7.08
N SER A 66 -0.41 14.14 6.35
CA SER A 66 0.07 14.53 5.01
C SER A 66 0.42 13.31 4.19
N THR A 67 0.45 13.44 2.88
CA THR A 67 0.62 12.33 1.94
C THR A 67 1.88 12.42 1.09
N TYR A 68 2.29 11.28 0.54
CA TYR A 68 3.35 11.14 -0.46
C TYR A 68 2.89 10.19 -1.58
N ASP A 69 3.51 10.34 -2.75
CA ASP A 69 3.11 9.63 -3.96
C ASP A 69 3.90 8.32 -4.19
N SER A 70 5.10 8.19 -3.57
CA SER A 70 5.94 6.99 -3.70
C SER A 70 6.89 6.84 -2.51
N ASN A 71 7.32 5.58 -2.25
CA ASN A 71 8.37 5.29 -1.26
C ASN A 71 9.64 6.11 -1.50
N GLU A 72 10.02 6.29 -2.76
CA GLU A 72 11.22 7.02 -3.17
C GLU A 72 11.09 8.51 -2.82
N SER A 73 9.93 9.12 -3.07
CA SER A 73 9.66 10.53 -2.75
C SER A 73 9.64 10.76 -1.23
N MET A 74 9.03 9.86 -0.48
CA MET A 74 9.01 9.87 0.98
C MET A 74 10.46 9.73 1.53
N TYR A 75 11.19 8.71 1.06
CA TYR A 75 12.58 8.46 1.47
C TYR A 75 13.49 9.65 1.16
N ALA A 76 13.41 10.23 -0.05
CA ALA A 76 14.22 11.39 -0.44
C ALA A 76 13.95 12.58 0.48
N LYS A 77 12.71 12.80 0.87
CA LYS A 77 12.29 13.88 1.77
C LYS A 77 12.82 13.68 3.18
N LEU A 78 12.77 12.45 3.71
CA LEU A 78 13.30 12.10 5.02
C LEU A 78 14.82 12.16 5.06
N SER A 79 15.51 11.59 4.08
CA SER A 79 16.97 11.59 3.99
C SER A 79 17.56 12.98 3.75
N GLY A 80 16.82 13.85 3.02
CA GLY A 80 17.18 15.25 2.84
C GLY A 80 17.10 16.09 4.13
N GLY A 81 16.39 15.61 5.13
CA GLY A 81 16.20 16.28 6.42
C GLY A 81 15.30 17.51 6.36
N GLY A 82 15.12 18.16 7.50
CA GLY A 82 14.35 19.42 7.59
C GLY A 82 12.84 19.25 7.64
N ILE A 83 12.33 18.03 7.74
CA ILE A 83 10.91 17.75 8.00
C ILE A 83 10.73 17.10 9.38
N THR A 84 9.56 17.33 9.98
CA THR A 84 9.12 16.63 11.17
C THR A 84 8.08 15.62 10.79
N VAL A 85 8.35 14.34 11.05
CA VAL A 85 7.46 13.21 10.83
C VAL A 85 7.66 12.23 11.96
N ASP A 86 6.55 11.73 12.52
CA ASP A 86 6.57 10.82 13.66
C ASP A 86 6.12 9.41 13.28
N VAL A 87 5.20 9.28 12.32
CA VAL A 87 4.76 8.00 11.76
C VAL A 87 4.85 8.04 10.24
N ILE A 88 5.38 6.98 9.66
CA ILE A 88 5.38 6.71 8.21
C ILE A 88 4.84 5.31 7.96
N ILE A 89 4.30 5.07 6.76
CA ILE A 89 3.71 3.77 6.37
C ILE A 89 4.31 3.31 5.03
N PRO A 90 5.60 2.98 4.99
CA PRO A 90 6.28 2.50 3.78
C PRO A 90 6.00 1.03 3.48
N SER A 91 6.29 0.63 2.24
CA SER A 91 6.26 -0.76 1.82
C SER A 91 7.50 -1.53 2.31
N ASP A 92 7.37 -2.83 2.34
CA ASP A 92 8.34 -3.82 2.82
C ASP A 92 9.80 -3.54 2.38
N TYR A 93 10.07 -3.42 1.08
CA TYR A 93 11.44 -3.16 0.59
C TYR A 93 12.03 -1.84 1.10
N MET A 94 11.19 -0.81 1.25
CA MET A 94 11.62 0.49 1.75
C MET A 94 11.87 0.43 3.26
N ILE A 95 11.06 -0.32 4.02
CA ILE A 95 11.32 -0.60 5.44
C ILE A 95 12.67 -1.29 5.58
N GLY A 96 12.93 -2.33 4.77
CA GLY A 96 14.19 -3.05 4.74
C GLY A 96 15.38 -2.11 4.50
N ARG A 97 15.26 -1.19 3.54
CA ARG A 97 16.25 -0.15 3.26
C ARG A 97 16.48 0.77 4.46
N MET A 98 15.41 1.40 4.95
CA MET A 98 15.47 2.39 6.03
C MET A 98 16.00 1.77 7.33
N ARG A 99 15.66 0.50 7.61
CA ARG A 99 16.21 -0.25 8.74
C ARG A 99 17.73 -0.45 8.61
N GLN A 100 18.22 -0.88 7.45
CA GLN A 100 19.64 -1.10 7.22
C GLN A 100 20.45 0.21 7.28
N GLU A 101 19.87 1.32 6.86
CA GLU A 101 20.49 2.64 6.91
C GLU A 101 20.34 3.32 8.29
N GLY A 102 19.68 2.66 9.26
CA GLY A 102 19.49 3.18 10.63
C GLY A 102 18.56 4.40 10.68
N MET A 103 17.58 4.48 9.77
CA MET A 103 16.62 5.58 9.68
C MET A 103 15.35 5.34 10.49
N LEU A 104 15.17 4.16 11.10
CA LEU A 104 14.00 3.80 11.90
C LEU A 104 14.37 3.66 13.38
N GLN A 105 13.43 4.00 14.27
CA GLN A 105 13.52 3.76 15.71
C GLN A 105 12.94 2.38 16.06
N GLU A 106 13.55 1.68 17.01
CA GLU A 106 12.95 0.47 17.58
C GLU A 106 11.63 0.83 18.31
N LEU A 107 10.59 0.04 18.11
CA LEU A 107 9.29 0.19 18.74
C LEU A 107 9.30 -0.36 20.17
N ASN A 108 8.54 0.28 21.05
CA ASN A 108 8.23 -0.26 22.37
C ASN A 108 6.85 -0.93 22.35
N TYR A 109 6.83 -2.24 22.23
CA TYR A 109 5.59 -3.01 22.17
C TYR A 109 4.74 -2.97 23.44
N ASP A 110 5.28 -2.54 24.58
CA ASP A 110 4.48 -2.27 25.77
C ASP A 110 3.46 -1.13 25.56
N ASN A 111 3.76 -0.23 24.60
CA ASN A 111 2.88 0.85 24.19
C ASN A 111 1.98 0.45 23.01
N ILE A 112 2.19 -0.72 22.41
CA ILE A 112 1.48 -1.22 21.22
C ILE A 112 0.85 -2.60 21.51
N PRO A 113 0.05 -2.76 22.58
CA PRO A 113 -0.51 -4.06 22.93
C PRO A 113 -1.43 -4.66 21.85
N ASN A 114 -2.07 -3.82 21.01
CA ASN A 114 -2.93 -4.30 19.93
C ASN A 114 -2.14 -4.96 18.78
N ALA A 115 -0.82 -4.78 18.71
CA ALA A 115 0.01 -5.53 17.75
C ALA A 115 -0.11 -7.06 17.95
N GLN A 116 -0.59 -7.54 19.12
CA GLN A 116 -0.89 -8.96 19.33
C GLN A 116 -1.89 -9.54 18.33
N TYR A 117 -2.76 -8.70 17.74
CA TYR A 117 -3.78 -9.12 16.78
C TYR A 117 -3.22 -9.37 15.36
N ILE A 118 -2.00 -8.87 15.05
CA ILE A 118 -1.35 -9.14 13.77
C ILE A 118 -1.04 -10.63 13.64
N ASP A 119 -1.49 -11.24 12.57
CA ASP A 119 -1.32 -12.66 12.32
C ASP A 119 0.15 -13.08 12.25
N PRO A 120 0.51 -14.28 12.75
CA PRO A 120 1.88 -14.76 12.74
C PRO A 120 2.53 -14.83 11.35
N SER A 121 1.72 -14.95 10.28
CA SER A 121 2.20 -14.96 8.89
C SER A 121 2.80 -13.62 8.43
N PHE A 122 2.47 -12.52 9.11
CA PHE A 122 3.01 -11.18 8.83
C PHE A 122 4.14 -10.78 9.79
N ARG A 123 4.63 -11.72 10.60
CA ARG A 123 5.72 -11.46 11.57
C ARG A 123 7.03 -12.07 11.11
N GLY A 124 8.15 -11.48 11.55
CA GLY A 124 9.48 -11.96 11.23
C GLY A 124 9.79 -11.91 9.74
N MET A 125 9.17 -10.99 9.01
CA MET A 125 9.34 -10.82 7.57
C MET A 125 10.76 -10.34 7.25
N ALA A 126 11.25 -10.61 6.02
CA ALA A 126 12.62 -10.29 5.61
C ALA A 126 13.00 -8.81 5.83
N TYR A 127 12.05 -7.91 5.66
CA TYR A 127 12.27 -6.48 5.88
C TYR A 127 12.48 -6.10 7.36
N ASP A 128 11.89 -6.85 8.31
CA ASP A 128 12.06 -6.66 9.77
C ASP A 128 12.06 -8.01 10.52
N PRO A 129 13.14 -8.82 10.41
CA PRO A 129 13.15 -10.21 10.90
C PRO A 129 12.99 -10.39 12.41
N GLU A 130 13.20 -9.33 13.17
CA GLU A 130 13.08 -9.34 14.63
C GLU A 130 11.83 -8.62 15.13
N ASP A 131 10.94 -8.15 14.21
CA ASP A 131 9.73 -7.36 14.51
C ASP A 131 10.01 -6.16 15.42
N LYS A 132 11.09 -5.41 15.13
CA LYS A 132 11.53 -4.31 16.00
C LYS A 132 11.13 -2.93 15.53
N TYR A 133 10.96 -2.75 14.21
CA TYR A 133 10.89 -1.43 13.59
C TYR A 133 9.56 -1.12 12.94
N SER A 134 8.71 -2.12 12.78
CA SER A 134 7.49 -2.01 12.00
C SER A 134 6.32 -2.80 12.59
N VAL A 135 5.10 -2.32 12.35
CA VAL A 135 3.87 -3.08 12.60
C VAL A 135 3.05 -3.10 11.32
N PRO A 136 2.73 -4.27 10.75
CA PRO A 136 1.93 -4.37 9.54
C PRO A 136 0.64 -3.56 9.61
N TYR A 137 0.39 -2.77 8.57
CA TYR A 137 -0.79 -1.93 8.41
C TYR A 137 -1.80 -2.58 7.47
N THR A 138 -1.33 -2.97 6.28
CA THR A 138 -2.11 -3.67 5.28
C THR A 138 -1.21 -4.50 4.37
N TRP A 139 -1.83 -5.30 3.51
CA TRP A 139 -1.16 -6.05 2.46
C TRP A 139 -2.03 -6.14 1.21
N GLY A 140 -1.42 -6.47 0.10
CA GLY A 140 -2.12 -6.58 -1.16
C GLY A 140 -1.27 -7.21 -2.25
N THR A 141 -1.83 -7.25 -3.45
CA THR A 141 -1.16 -7.78 -4.65
C THR A 141 -1.24 -6.79 -5.80
N VAL A 142 -0.31 -6.88 -6.73
CA VAL A 142 -0.35 -6.13 -7.98
C VAL A 142 -0.89 -7.02 -9.09
N GLY A 143 -1.75 -6.45 -9.93
CA GLY A 143 -2.31 -7.13 -11.09
C GLY A 143 -2.59 -6.15 -12.22
N ILE A 144 -3.39 -6.57 -13.17
CA ILE A 144 -3.85 -5.74 -14.29
C ILE A 144 -5.32 -5.42 -14.07
N ILE A 145 -5.66 -4.13 -14.00
CA ILE A 145 -7.03 -3.64 -14.09
C ILE A 145 -7.34 -3.41 -15.56
N TYR A 146 -8.48 -3.92 -16.03
CA TYR A 146 -8.89 -3.71 -17.40
C TYR A 146 -10.41 -3.49 -17.50
N ASN A 147 -10.85 -2.70 -18.49
CA ASN A 147 -12.24 -2.44 -18.73
C ASN A 147 -12.81 -3.50 -19.70
N THR A 148 -13.73 -4.33 -19.21
CA THR A 148 -14.33 -5.46 -19.95
C THR A 148 -15.16 -5.06 -21.17
N LYS A 149 -15.57 -3.79 -21.24
CA LYS A 149 -16.34 -3.23 -22.34
C LYS A 149 -15.48 -2.96 -23.57
N TYR A 150 -14.18 -2.71 -23.38
CA TYR A 150 -13.25 -2.30 -24.44
C TYR A 150 -12.12 -3.30 -24.69
N VAL A 151 -11.77 -4.08 -23.67
CA VAL A 151 -10.69 -5.07 -23.73
C VAL A 151 -11.27 -6.46 -23.97
N ASP A 152 -10.75 -7.13 -25.01
CA ASP A 152 -11.15 -8.49 -25.31
C ASP A 152 -10.54 -9.46 -24.27
N GLU A 153 -11.37 -10.25 -23.61
CA GLU A 153 -10.92 -11.21 -22.59
C GLU A 153 -9.88 -12.20 -23.14
N ALA A 154 -9.93 -12.51 -24.44
CA ALA A 154 -8.95 -13.37 -25.09
C ALA A 154 -7.53 -12.77 -25.15
N ASP A 155 -7.39 -11.45 -25.00
CA ASP A 155 -6.11 -10.76 -24.93
C ASP A 155 -5.55 -10.69 -23.49
N VAL A 156 -6.37 -10.97 -22.47
CA VAL A 156 -5.99 -10.91 -21.05
C VAL A 156 -5.29 -12.22 -20.67
N THR A 157 -4.05 -12.38 -21.10
CA THR A 157 -3.30 -13.63 -20.96
C THR A 157 -2.06 -13.50 -20.07
N GLY A 158 -1.57 -12.29 -19.81
CA GLY A 158 -0.36 -12.06 -19.02
C GLY A 158 0.03 -10.59 -19.01
N TRP A 159 1.23 -10.29 -18.49
CA TRP A 159 1.79 -8.95 -18.50
C TRP A 159 1.97 -8.38 -19.92
N GLU A 160 2.02 -9.22 -20.96
CA GLU A 160 2.08 -8.82 -22.37
C GLU A 160 0.93 -7.89 -22.79
N LEU A 161 -0.21 -7.95 -22.08
CA LEU A 161 -1.35 -7.08 -22.35
C LEU A 161 -0.94 -5.59 -22.28
N LEU A 162 0.00 -5.25 -21.42
CA LEU A 162 0.50 -3.86 -21.26
C LEU A 162 1.38 -3.40 -22.45
N TRP A 163 1.73 -4.29 -23.37
CA TRP A 163 2.49 -4.00 -24.62
C TRP A 163 1.63 -4.16 -25.87
N ASN A 164 0.32 -4.41 -25.73
CA ASN A 164 -0.54 -4.72 -26.87
C ASN A 164 -0.90 -3.46 -27.66
N GLU A 165 -0.36 -3.34 -28.87
CA GLU A 165 -0.59 -2.22 -29.80
C GLU A 165 -2.07 -1.99 -30.13
N LYS A 166 -2.94 -3.02 -30.01
CA LYS A 166 -4.39 -2.90 -30.19
C LYS A 166 -5.01 -1.86 -29.25
N TYR A 167 -4.41 -1.64 -28.09
CA TYR A 167 -4.89 -0.75 -27.04
C TYR A 167 -3.98 0.47 -26.84
N ALA A 168 -3.18 0.83 -27.86
CA ALA A 168 -2.31 2.00 -27.79
C ALA A 168 -3.08 3.25 -27.39
N ASP A 169 -2.45 4.13 -26.60
CA ASP A 169 -3.04 5.34 -26.00
C ASP A 169 -4.23 5.06 -25.04
N LYS A 170 -4.39 3.81 -24.57
CA LYS A 170 -5.37 3.39 -23.57
C LYS A 170 -4.76 2.55 -22.45
N ILE A 171 -3.45 2.45 -22.41
CA ILE A 171 -2.68 1.73 -21.41
C ILE A 171 -2.00 2.75 -20.50
N LEU A 172 -2.20 2.61 -19.20
CA LEU A 172 -1.43 3.33 -18.19
C LEU A 172 -0.25 2.48 -17.70
N MET A 173 0.72 3.11 -17.07
CA MET A 173 1.86 2.44 -16.43
C MET A 173 2.20 3.15 -15.13
N PHE A 174 2.79 2.43 -14.18
CA PHE A 174 3.26 2.99 -12.93
C PHE A 174 4.26 4.14 -13.12
N ASP A 175 4.10 5.20 -12.33
CA ASP A 175 5.06 6.29 -12.19
C ASP A 175 6.03 6.06 -11.02
N ASN A 176 6.40 4.81 -10.78
CA ASN A 176 7.50 4.46 -9.89
C ASN A 176 8.37 3.38 -10.54
N SER A 177 9.66 3.41 -10.25
CA SER A 177 10.64 2.54 -10.89
C SER A 177 10.50 1.09 -10.42
N ARG A 178 10.19 0.86 -9.14
CA ARG A 178 10.21 -0.46 -8.54
C ARG A 178 9.11 -1.35 -9.11
N ASP A 179 7.88 -0.85 -9.18
CA ASP A 179 6.75 -1.58 -9.76
C ASP A 179 6.88 -1.73 -11.27
N ALA A 180 7.31 -0.67 -11.97
CA ALA A 180 7.51 -0.73 -13.43
C ALA A 180 8.56 -1.77 -13.82
N PHE A 181 9.69 -1.82 -13.10
CA PHE A 181 10.72 -2.85 -13.32
C PHE A 181 10.24 -4.23 -12.93
N GLY A 182 9.54 -4.37 -11.79
CA GLY A 182 8.97 -5.65 -11.35
C GLY A 182 8.09 -6.31 -12.43
N ILE A 183 7.25 -5.53 -13.11
CA ILE A 183 6.44 -6.02 -14.24
C ILE A 183 7.32 -6.49 -15.41
N ALA A 184 8.36 -5.73 -15.75
CA ALA A 184 9.28 -6.12 -16.82
C ALA A 184 10.10 -7.37 -16.44
N GLU A 185 10.51 -7.49 -15.18
CA GLU A 185 11.20 -8.65 -14.62
C GLU A 185 10.33 -9.92 -14.70
N TYR A 186 9.06 -9.85 -14.27
CA TYR A 186 8.10 -10.94 -14.42
C TYR A 186 7.90 -11.34 -15.88
N LEU A 187 7.72 -10.35 -16.76
CA LEU A 187 7.52 -10.59 -18.20
C LEU A 187 8.74 -11.27 -18.85
N LEU A 188 9.94 -10.92 -18.41
CA LEU A 188 11.20 -11.48 -18.93
C LEU A 188 11.63 -12.76 -18.20
N GLY A 189 10.94 -13.13 -17.09
CA GLY A 189 11.25 -14.31 -16.29
C GLY A 189 12.51 -14.13 -15.42
N TYR A 190 12.81 -12.90 -15.03
CA TYR A 190 13.90 -12.58 -14.09
C TYR A 190 13.41 -12.60 -12.64
N ASP A 191 14.34 -12.67 -11.71
CA ASP A 191 14.06 -12.45 -10.30
C ASP A 191 13.75 -10.96 -10.09
N VAL A 192 12.62 -10.65 -9.43
CA VAL A 192 12.23 -9.26 -9.14
C VAL A 192 13.19 -8.55 -8.18
N ASN A 193 14.08 -9.29 -7.54
CA ASN A 193 15.12 -8.76 -6.67
C ASN A 193 16.53 -8.86 -7.32
N THR A 194 16.57 -8.97 -8.65
CA THR A 194 17.85 -9.05 -9.38
C THR A 194 18.72 -7.83 -9.15
N THR A 195 20.03 -8.07 -9.03
CA THR A 195 21.05 -7.03 -8.97
C THR A 195 21.96 -7.06 -10.21
N ASP A 196 21.62 -7.90 -11.19
CA ASP A 196 22.39 -8.04 -12.45
C ASP A 196 22.14 -6.85 -13.37
N GLU A 197 23.20 -6.11 -13.70
CA GLU A 197 23.09 -4.92 -14.55
C GLU A 197 22.58 -5.24 -15.98
N ALA A 198 22.84 -6.44 -16.49
CA ALA A 198 22.36 -6.81 -17.83
C ALA A 198 20.86 -7.10 -17.81
N GLU A 199 20.34 -7.71 -16.74
CA GLU A 199 18.91 -7.93 -16.55
C GLU A 199 18.17 -6.60 -16.33
N LEU A 200 18.70 -5.72 -15.48
CA LEU A 200 18.14 -4.37 -15.30
C LEU A 200 18.11 -3.58 -16.61
N LYS A 201 19.18 -3.69 -17.42
CA LYS A 201 19.18 -3.07 -18.74
C LYS A 201 18.13 -3.67 -19.67
N ALA A 202 17.97 -4.98 -19.69
CA ALA A 202 16.97 -5.67 -20.50
C ALA A 202 15.54 -5.24 -20.10
N CYS A 203 15.27 -5.06 -18.79
CA CYS A 203 14.00 -4.54 -18.29
C CYS A 203 13.76 -3.10 -18.78
N ALA A 204 14.77 -2.24 -18.69
CA ALA A 204 14.67 -0.88 -19.21
C ALA A 204 14.42 -0.83 -20.73
N ASP A 205 15.10 -1.68 -21.52
CA ASP A 205 14.90 -1.80 -22.95
C ASP A 205 13.45 -2.28 -23.24
N LYS A 206 12.93 -3.23 -22.44
CA LYS A 206 11.55 -3.72 -22.56
C LYS A 206 10.51 -2.64 -22.22
N LEU A 207 10.74 -1.85 -21.19
CA LEU A 207 9.89 -0.70 -20.84
C LEU A 207 9.94 0.39 -21.94
N ALA A 208 11.10 0.58 -22.57
CA ALA A 208 11.23 1.49 -23.72
C ALA A 208 10.42 1.01 -24.94
N GLU A 209 10.34 -0.30 -25.18
CA GLU A 209 9.47 -0.89 -26.21
C GLU A 209 7.98 -0.64 -25.92
N GLN A 210 7.58 -0.54 -24.65
CA GLN A 210 6.19 -0.27 -24.24
C GLN A 210 5.79 1.19 -24.48
N LYS A 211 6.73 2.12 -24.37
CA LYS A 211 6.44 3.56 -24.37
C LYS A 211 5.50 4.04 -25.49
N PRO A 212 5.60 3.56 -26.76
CA PRO A 212 4.71 4.00 -27.83
C PRO A 212 3.22 3.69 -27.61
N VAL A 213 2.89 2.73 -26.74
CA VAL A 213 1.50 2.33 -26.45
C VAL A 213 0.98 2.91 -25.13
N VAL A 214 1.86 3.42 -24.26
CA VAL A 214 1.50 4.00 -22.96
C VAL A 214 0.89 5.40 -23.17
N GLN A 215 -0.30 5.58 -22.64
CA GLN A 215 -0.98 6.87 -22.59
C GLN A 215 -0.30 7.79 -21.58
N GLN A 216 -0.09 7.29 -20.35
CA GLN A 216 0.45 8.07 -19.25
C GLN A 216 1.11 7.17 -18.21
N TYR A 217 2.12 7.70 -17.52
CA TYR A 217 2.65 7.13 -16.27
C TYR A 217 1.89 7.78 -15.12
N VAL A 218 1.35 6.97 -14.20
CA VAL A 218 0.42 7.41 -13.15
C VAL A 218 0.73 6.78 -11.80
N MET A 219 0.29 7.44 -10.75
CA MET A 219 -0.05 6.89 -9.44
C MET A 219 -1.55 7.16 -9.22
N ASP A 220 -1.97 7.95 -8.25
CA ASP A 220 -3.38 8.18 -7.92
C ASP A 220 -4.25 8.74 -9.08
N GLN A 221 -3.63 9.27 -10.15
CA GLN A 221 -4.37 9.68 -11.35
C GLN A 221 -5.07 8.53 -12.07
N ILE A 222 -4.76 7.28 -11.70
CA ILE A 222 -5.42 6.09 -12.26
C ILE A 222 -6.91 6.07 -11.94
N PHE A 223 -7.33 6.53 -10.76
CA PHE A 223 -8.74 6.52 -10.35
C PHE A 223 -9.59 7.25 -11.38
N ASP A 224 -9.32 8.54 -11.60
CA ASP A 224 -10.06 9.33 -12.59
C ASP A 224 -10.02 8.70 -13.99
N ALA A 225 -8.85 8.19 -14.42
CA ALA A 225 -8.67 7.69 -15.77
C ALA A 225 -9.41 6.36 -16.03
N MET A 226 -9.45 5.45 -15.06
CA MET A 226 -10.12 4.16 -15.21
C MET A 226 -11.62 4.26 -14.95
N GLU A 227 -12.03 5.02 -13.95
CA GLU A 227 -13.44 5.23 -13.60
C GLU A 227 -14.21 5.96 -14.71
N ASN A 228 -13.59 6.96 -15.35
CA ASN A 228 -14.18 7.71 -16.46
C ASN A 228 -13.93 7.10 -17.85
N GLU A 229 -13.39 5.88 -17.97
CA GLU A 229 -13.11 5.18 -19.24
C GLU A 229 -12.09 5.94 -20.15
N GLU A 230 -11.29 6.84 -19.59
CA GLU A 230 -10.24 7.56 -20.33
C GLU A 230 -9.08 6.63 -20.69
N ALA A 231 -8.77 5.66 -19.79
CA ALA A 231 -7.88 4.54 -20.02
C ALA A 231 -8.65 3.21 -19.89
N TRP A 232 -8.09 2.13 -20.42
CA TRP A 232 -8.77 0.83 -20.45
C TRP A 232 -7.95 -0.28 -19.78
N ILE A 233 -6.66 -0.10 -19.62
CA ILE A 233 -5.74 -1.10 -19.07
C ILE A 233 -4.71 -0.37 -18.20
N ALA A 234 -4.50 -0.90 -16.98
CA ALA A 234 -3.48 -0.40 -16.08
C ALA A 234 -2.94 -1.54 -15.20
N PRO A 235 -1.64 -1.63 -14.96
CA PRO A 235 -1.13 -2.42 -13.84
C PRO A 235 -1.38 -1.59 -12.57
N TYR A 236 -1.99 -2.20 -11.54
CA TYR A 236 -2.17 -1.49 -10.27
C TYR A 236 -2.45 -2.43 -9.10
N TYR A 237 -2.69 -1.85 -7.94
CA TYR A 237 -2.90 -2.56 -6.69
C TYR A 237 -4.33 -3.08 -6.57
N ALA A 238 -4.48 -4.27 -6.00
CA ALA A 238 -5.77 -4.94 -5.84
C ALA A 238 -6.77 -4.16 -4.98
N GLY A 239 -6.26 -3.47 -3.93
CA GLY A 239 -7.11 -2.65 -3.06
C GLY A 239 -7.76 -1.50 -3.81
N ASP A 240 -6.97 -0.74 -4.57
CA ASP A 240 -7.49 0.38 -5.34
C ASP A 240 -8.47 -0.07 -6.45
N TYR A 241 -8.25 -1.26 -7.03
CA TYR A 241 -9.25 -1.85 -7.94
C TYR A 241 -10.60 -2.04 -7.25
N LEU A 242 -10.60 -2.52 -5.99
CA LEU A 242 -11.84 -2.78 -5.26
C LEU A 242 -12.65 -1.50 -4.99
N THR A 243 -11.97 -0.36 -4.83
CA THR A 243 -12.67 0.94 -4.75
C THR A 243 -13.11 1.44 -6.12
N MET A 244 -12.25 1.34 -7.15
CA MET A 244 -12.59 1.77 -8.51
C MET A 244 -13.76 0.99 -9.13
N VAL A 245 -13.90 -0.31 -8.84
CA VAL A 245 -15.00 -1.13 -9.40
C VAL A 245 -16.38 -0.72 -8.86
N GLU A 246 -16.43 -0.08 -7.68
CA GLU A 246 -17.68 0.47 -7.15
C GLU A 246 -18.18 1.66 -7.98
N GLU A 247 -17.28 2.45 -8.56
CA GLU A 247 -17.60 3.59 -9.42
C GLU A 247 -17.75 3.18 -10.90
N ASN A 248 -17.04 2.13 -11.35
CA ASN A 248 -17.14 1.60 -12.70
C ASN A 248 -17.19 0.06 -12.70
N GLU A 249 -18.41 -0.51 -12.76
CA GLU A 249 -18.67 -1.96 -12.73
C GLU A 249 -18.14 -2.73 -13.96
N ASP A 250 -17.69 -2.04 -15.02
CA ASP A 250 -17.06 -2.64 -16.19
C ASP A 250 -15.57 -2.97 -15.97
N LEU A 251 -14.98 -2.58 -14.83
CA LEU A 251 -13.60 -2.92 -14.49
C LEU A 251 -13.49 -4.36 -13.99
N ALA A 252 -12.39 -5.01 -14.35
CA ALA A 252 -12.02 -6.34 -13.86
C ALA A 252 -10.53 -6.37 -13.49
N PHE A 253 -10.16 -7.30 -12.61
CA PHE A 253 -8.80 -7.49 -12.13
C PHE A 253 -8.25 -8.85 -12.53
N TYR A 254 -7.03 -8.87 -13.07
CA TYR A 254 -6.34 -10.09 -13.48
C TYR A 254 -4.94 -10.17 -12.86
N ARG A 255 -4.62 -11.29 -12.21
CA ARG A 255 -3.26 -11.61 -11.75
C ARG A 255 -2.58 -12.53 -12.73
N PRO A 256 -1.45 -12.16 -13.35
CA PRO A 256 -0.68 -13.02 -14.24
C PRO A 256 0.08 -14.13 -13.48
N ALA A 257 -0.64 -15.03 -12.79
CA ALA A 257 -0.07 -16.01 -11.87
C ALA A 257 0.96 -16.95 -12.50
N HIS A 258 0.90 -17.19 -13.82
CA HIS A 258 1.86 -18.05 -14.52
C HIS A 258 3.21 -17.34 -14.79
N GLN A 259 3.26 -16.01 -14.75
CA GLN A 259 4.48 -15.20 -14.88
C GLN A 259 5.00 -14.72 -13.53
N GLY A 260 4.12 -14.69 -12.52
CA GLY A 260 4.38 -14.09 -11.22
C GLY A 260 3.81 -12.67 -11.11
N TYR A 261 3.63 -12.21 -9.89
CA TYR A 261 3.17 -10.87 -9.54
C TYR A 261 3.63 -10.48 -8.14
N ASN A 262 3.61 -9.19 -7.85
CA ASN A 262 4.03 -8.68 -6.55
C ASN A 262 2.96 -8.91 -5.48
N VAL A 263 3.39 -9.35 -4.30
CA VAL A 263 2.68 -9.25 -3.03
C VAL A 263 3.48 -8.31 -2.13
N PHE A 264 2.83 -7.33 -1.54
CA PHE A 264 3.46 -6.33 -0.69
C PHE A 264 2.81 -6.27 0.68
N ILE A 265 3.57 -5.77 1.66
CA ILE A 265 3.12 -5.43 3.00
C ILE A 265 3.55 -4.02 3.27
N ASP A 266 2.58 -3.14 3.59
CA ASP A 266 2.87 -1.83 4.11
C ASP A 266 2.78 -1.85 5.62
N ALA A 267 3.73 -1.21 6.29
CA ALA A 267 3.77 -1.24 7.74
C ALA A 267 4.09 0.13 8.36
N MET A 268 3.51 0.35 9.52
CA MET A 268 3.70 1.58 10.30
C MET A 268 5.07 1.56 10.97
N CYS A 269 5.84 2.61 10.76
CA CYS A 269 7.19 2.79 11.28
C CYS A 269 7.36 4.17 11.92
N ILE A 270 8.34 4.28 12.81
CA ILE A 270 8.75 5.54 13.44
C ILE A 270 10.14 5.91 12.92
N PRO A 271 10.29 6.98 12.11
CA PRO A 271 11.60 7.41 11.62
C PRO A 271 12.46 8.00 12.74
N THR A 272 13.79 8.01 12.55
CA THR A 272 14.72 8.57 13.55
C THR A 272 14.60 10.08 13.76
N CYS A 273 13.96 10.79 12.82
CA CYS A 273 13.65 12.22 12.97
C CYS A 273 12.42 12.50 13.85
N ALA A 274 11.64 11.46 14.22
CA ALA A 274 10.45 11.60 15.04
C ALA A 274 10.76 12.22 16.42
N GLN A 275 9.90 13.14 16.83
CA GLN A 275 10.02 13.86 18.11
C GLN A 275 9.06 13.29 19.17
N GLU A 276 7.92 12.74 18.74
CA GLU A 276 6.81 12.34 19.60
C GLU A 276 6.60 10.82 19.57
N LYS A 277 7.66 10.06 19.90
CA LYS A 277 7.68 8.58 19.80
C LYS A 277 6.53 7.92 20.56
N GLU A 278 6.24 8.33 21.81
CA GLU A 278 5.15 7.73 22.60
C GLU A 278 3.78 7.97 21.94
N ALA A 279 3.54 9.17 21.40
CA ALA A 279 2.31 9.47 20.67
C ALA A 279 2.21 8.68 19.36
N ALA A 280 3.34 8.46 18.68
CA ALA A 280 3.42 7.62 17.49
C ALA A 280 3.08 6.15 17.81
N GLU A 281 3.61 5.61 18.89
CA GLU A 281 3.30 4.26 19.36
C GLU A 281 1.82 4.11 19.75
N LEU A 282 1.22 5.13 20.37
CA LEU A 282 -0.23 5.15 20.67
C LEU A 282 -1.07 5.18 19.38
N PHE A 283 -0.64 5.92 18.36
CA PHE A 283 -1.31 5.94 17.06
C PHE A 283 -1.22 4.56 16.38
N ILE A 284 -0.05 3.96 16.34
CA ILE A 284 0.15 2.60 15.82
C ILE A 284 -0.73 1.60 16.58
N ASN A 285 -0.77 1.69 17.90
CA ASN A 285 -1.63 0.83 18.72
C ASN A 285 -3.12 1.01 18.40
N PHE A 286 -3.56 2.25 18.18
CA PHE A 286 -4.94 2.56 17.83
C PHE A 286 -5.31 1.94 16.47
N MET A 287 -4.44 2.09 15.45
CA MET A 287 -4.62 1.51 14.12
C MET A 287 -4.65 -0.03 14.13
N CYS A 288 -3.98 -0.67 15.09
CA CYS A 288 -4.00 -2.12 15.26
C CYS A 288 -5.23 -2.65 16.02
N SER A 289 -6.14 -1.78 16.49
CA SER A 289 -7.41 -2.26 17.07
C SER A 289 -8.23 -2.95 15.97
N PRO A 290 -8.75 -4.16 16.21
CA PRO A 290 -9.48 -4.90 15.19
C PRO A 290 -10.64 -4.12 14.56
N GLU A 291 -11.38 -3.36 15.35
CA GLU A 291 -12.51 -2.54 14.88
C GLU A 291 -12.04 -1.38 14.01
N ILE A 292 -10.97 -0.69 14.41
CA ILE A 292 -10.42 0.45 13.66
C ILE A 292 -9.75 -0.04 12.37
N SER A 293 -8.94 -1.09 12.47
CA SER A 293 -8.29 -1.71 11.32
C SER A 293 -9.33 -2.15 10.28
N ALA A 294 -10.39 -2.84 10.72
CA ALA A 294 -11.48 -3.26 9.84
C ALA A 294 -12.17 -2.07 9.16
N ALA A 295 -12.64 -1.10 9.94
CA ALA A 295 -13.39 0.04 9.42
C ALA A 295 -12.56 0.91 8.46
N ASN A 296 -11.25 1.05 8.74
CA ASN A 296 -10.34 1.77 7.89
C ASN A 296 -10.04 1.03 6.59
N LEU A 297 -9.68 -0.26 6.67
CA LEU A 297 -9.24 -1.03 5.51
C LEU A 297 -10.40 -1.46 4.61
N ASP A 298 -11.60 -1.66 5.18
CA ASP A 298 -12.83 -1.87 4.42
C ASP A 298 -13.15 -0.68 3.50
N PHE A 299 -12.99 0.55 4.02
CA PHE A 299 -13.22 1.77 3.25
C PHE A 299 -12.18 1.97 2.13
N ILE A 300 -10.90 1.74 2.41
CA ILE A 300 -9.84 1.92 1.42
C ILE A 300 -9.62 0.70 0.51
N GLY A 301 -10.40 -0.38 0.69
CA GLY A 301 -10.38 -1.58 -0.17
C GLY A 301 -9.22 -2.55 0.08
N TYR A 302 -8.39 -2.34 1.10
CA TYR A 302 -7.18 -3.14 1.33
C TYR A 302 -7.36 -4.23 2.36
N SER A 303 -6.51 -5.25 2.29
CA SER A 303 -6.62 -6.45 3.12
C SER A 303 -6.02 -6.25 4.51
N VAL A 304 -6.76 -6.71 5.54
CA VAL A 304 -6.31 -6.62 6.93
C VAL A 304 -5.22 -7.66 7.23
N PRO A 305 -4.15 -7.29 7.96
CA PRO A 305 -3.11 -8.22 8.40
C PRO A 305 -3.47 -8.95 9.71
N ALA A 306 -4.70 -8.79 10.19
CA ALA A 306 -5.21 -9.36 11.45
C ALA A 306 -6.54 -10.08 11.21
N SER A 307 -6.58 -11.40 11.42
CA SER A 307 -7.80 -12.20 11.20
C SER A 307 -8.96 -11.77 12.08
N GLU A 308 -8.69 -11.27 13.30
CA GLU A 308 -9.71 -10.75 14.20
C GLU A 308 -10.45 -9.54 13.64
N SER A 309 -9.83 -8.76 12.76
CA SER A 309 -10.48 -7.61 12.12
C SER A 309 -11.60 -8.05 11.17
N LYS A 310 -11.49 -9.22 10.53
CA LYS A 310 -12.46 -9.73 9.57
C LYS A 310 -13.87 -9.91 10.14
N GLN A 311 -14.02 -10.12 11.45
CA GLN A 311 -15.34 -10.24 12.08
C GLN A 311 -16.15 -8.92 12.08
N TYR A 312 -15.50 -7.79 11.82
CA TYR A 312 -16.10 -6.46 11.75
C TYR A 312 -16.33 -5.99 10.32
N MET A 313 -15.92 -6.77 9.31
CA MET A 313 -16.06 -6.49 7.88
C MET A 313 -17.24 -7.27 7.29
N ASP A 314 -17.73 -6.82 6.15
CA ASP A 314 -18.78 -7.54 5.44
C ASP A 314 -18.26 -8.88 4.88
N GLU A 315 -19.13 -9.92 4.90
CA GLU A 315 -18.77 -11.27 4.45
C GLU A 315 -18.37 -11.30 2.96
N GLU A 316 -18.94 -10.41 2.15
CA GLU A 316 -18.61 -10.29 0.72
C GLU A 316 -17.15 -9.82 0.55
N VAL A 317 -16.67 -8.88 1.37
CA VAL A 317 -15.31 -8.35 1.33
C VAL A 317 -14.29 -9.40 1.79
N VAL A 318 -14.55 -10.04 2.94
CA VAL A 318 -13.59 -11.03 3.50
C VAL A 318 -13.46 -12.31 2.68
N ASN A 319 -14.41 -12.57 1.77
CA ASN A 319 -14.38 -13.70 0.84
C ASN A 319 -14.08 -13.29 -0.60
N ASP A 320 -13.78 -12.02 -0.85
CA ASP A 320 -13.40 -11.57 -2.19
C ASP A 320 -12.01 -12.13 -2.56
N PRO A 321 -11.88 -12.91 -3.66
CA PRO A 321 -10.61 -13.50 -4.03
C PRO A 321 -9.58 -12.45 -4.53
N VAL A 322 -10.01 -11.24 -4.87
CA VAL A 322 -9.09 -10.15 -5.22
C VAL A 322 -8.45 -9.59 -3.96
N ALA A 323 -9.23 -9.36 -2.90
CA ALA A 323 -8.70 -8.92 -1.60
C ALA A 323 -7.90 -10.04 -0.91
N TYR A 324 -8.45 -11.24 -0.87
CA TYR A 324 -7.89 -12.38 -0.12
C TYR A 324 -7.66 -13.59 -1.04
N PRO A 325 -6.64 -13.54 -1.91
CA PRO A 325 -6.27 -14.67 -2.76
C PRO A 325 -5.91 -15.89 -1.91
N ASP A 326 -6.23 -17.08 -2.43
CA ASP A 326 -5.92 -18.31 -1.74
C ASP A 326 -4.41 -18.67 -1.80
N ALA A 327 -4.00 -19.68 -1.02
CA ALA A 327 -2.60 -20.09 -0.96
C ALA A 327 -2.06 -20.68 -2.29
N GLU A 328 -2.93 -21.11 -3.19
CA GLU A 328 -2.53 -21.60 -4.52
C GLU A 328 -2.22 -20.42 -5.46
N GLU A 329 -3.03 -19.39 -5.42
CA GLU A 329 -2.80 -18.13 -6.15
C GLU A 329 -1.51 -17.46 -5.66
N LEU A 330 -1.31 -17.35 -4.35
CA LEU A 330 -0.12 -16.73 -3.75
C LEU A 330 1.19 -17.52 -3.99
N ARG A 331 1.13 -18.73 -4.51
CA ARG A 331 2.33 -19.58 -4.71
C ARG A 331 3.37 -18.96 -5.65
N ASN A 332 2.92 -18.16 -6.61
CA ASN A 332 3.77 -17.50 -7.59
C ASN A 332 3.90 -15.98 -7.33
N ALA A 333 3.40 -15.51 -6.20
CA ALA A 333 3.64 -14.15 -5.76
C ALA A 333 5.05 -14.01 -5.18
N SER A 334 5.65 -12.85 -5.38
CA SER A 334 6.96 -12.50 -4.83
C SER A 334 6.91 -11.13 -4.17
N SER A 335 7.56 -10.97 -3.02
CA SER A 335 7.75 -9.66 -2.41
C SER A 335 8.99 -8.97 -2.98
N PHE A 336 8.99 -7.66 -2.94
CA PHE A 336 10.17 -6.87 -3.22
C PHE A 336 11.07 -6.84 -1.98
N ASP A 337 12.33 -7.19 -2.16
CA ASP A 337 13.36 -7.02 -1.14
C ASP A 337 14.09 -5.68 -1.29
N TYR A 338 14.81 -5.29 -0.26
CA TYR A 338 15.73 -4.19 -0.35
C TYR A 338 16.84 -4.47 -1.38
N LEU A 339 16.94 -3.60 -2.35
CA LEU A 339 18.05 -3.60 -3.29
C LEU A 339 19.18 -2.68 -2.79
N PRO A 340 20.46 -3.04 -3.00
CA PRO A 340 21.60 -2.15 -2.71
C PRO A 340 21.40 -0.76 -3.34
N GLU A 341 21.90 0.28 -2.66
CA GLU A 341 21.65 1.68 -3.05
C GLU A 341 22.12 2.00 -4.48
N ASP A 342 23.21 1.43 -4.93
CA ASP A 342 23.73 1.58 -6.29
C ASP A 342 22.83 0.93 -7.33
N VAL A 343 22.23 -0.22 -7.01
CA VAL A 343 21.25 -0.93 -7.85
C VAL A 343 19.95 -0.12 -7.93
N SER A 344 19.41 0.31 -6.79
CA SER A 344 18.18 1.14 -6.74
C SER A 344 18.36 2.44 -7.55
N ARG A 345 19.47 3.16 -7.34
CA ARG A 345 19.77 4.38 -8.12
C ARG A 345 19.94 4.10 -9.61
N LYS A 346 20.50 2.94 -9.96
CA LYS A 346 20.63 2.53 -11.38
C LYS A 346 19.26 2.29 -11.99
N MET A 347 18.40 1.56 -11.30
CA MET A 347 17.01 1.32 -11.72
C MET A 347 16.25 2.62 -11.94
N GLU A 348 16.26 3.54 -10.95
CA GLU A 348 15.64 4.86 -11.05
C GLU A 348 16.17 5.65 -12.26
N SER A 349 17.51 5.66 -12.46
CA SER A 349 18.11 6.36 -13.60
C SER A 349 17.68 5.79 -14.95
N LEU A 350 17.61 4.46 -15.06
CA LEU A 350 17.14 3.78 -16.27
C LEU A 350 15.66 4.07 -16.53
N PHE A 351 14.82 4.04 -15.48
CA PHE A 351 13.40 4.35 -15.59
C PHE A 351 13.17 5.80 -16.05
N MET A 352 13.87 6.74 -15.45
CA MET A 352 13.81 8.15 -15.87
C MET A 352 14.24 8.33 -17.34
N ALA A 353 15.22 7.58 -17.82
CA ALA A 353 15.63 7.60 -19.22
C ALA A 353 14.53 7.08 -20.14
N VAL A 354 13.83 6.01 -19.75
CA VAL A 354 12.67 5.47 -20.49
C VAL A 354 11.54 6.50 -20.55
N ARG A 355 11.18 7.12 -19.42
CA ARG A 355 10.10 8.12 -19.38
C ARG A 355 10.36 9.35 -20.22
N ASN A 356 11.59 9.85 -20.23
CA ASN A 356 11.98 11.10 -20.88
C ASN A 356 12.44 10.93 -22.34
N GLY A 357 12.78 9.71 -22.77
CA GLY A 357 13.17 9.37 -24.15
C GLY A 357 11.96 9.22 -25.05
#